data_866b231701e4350bb0e9b88263c171da
#
_entry.id   866b231701e4350bb0e9b88263c171da
#
_cell.length_a   1.000
_cell.length_b   1.000
_cell.length_c   1.000
_cell.angle_alpha   90.00
_cell.angle_beta   90.00
_cell.angle_gamma   90.00
#
_symmetry.space_group_name_H-M   'P 1'
#
loop_
_entity.id
_entity.type
_entity.pdbx_description
1 polymer ?
#
loop_
_entity_poly.entity_id
_entity_poly.type
_entity_poly.pdbx_seq_one_letter_code
_entity_poly.pdbx_strand_id
1 'polypeptide(L)'
;GKKIMPGTFNGTTLTISATPVDHALIPDEGATNVAGIAIVGSDMYCVKTTGLKTTLLKTTDYMATKATAVRKDLNWFALGLTKIGNYLYMLAEDHKGYGGSTTIVKLDTKGNQLGTYSINEICPKGALGITAADGTNEKFIIMHYADKNNAGTLTFSVVDWKAAEAASTFTVTNSGFGYTTQLQ
;
A
#
# COMPACT_ATOMS: atom_id res chain seq x y z
N GLY A 1 -5.73 4.11 -15.09
CA GLY A 1 -6.04 5.52 -15.19
C GLY A 1 -5.08 6.36 -14.39
N LYS A 2 -4.72 7.50 -14.96
CA LYS A 2 -3.74 8.44 -14.38
C LYS A 2 -4.42 9.58 -13.60
N LYS A 3 -5.67 9.37 -13.16
CA LYS A 3 -6.49 10.43 -12.60
C LYS A 3 -6.99 10.05 -11.22
N ILE A 4 -7.03 11.02 -10.33
CA ILE A 4 -7.66 10.94 -9.03
C ILE A 4 -9.04 11.60 -9.14
N MET A 5 -10.03 10.99 -8.52
CA MET A 5 -11.34 11.59 -8.32
C MET A 5 -11.41 12.16 -6.91
N PRO A 6 -11.32 13.48 -6.74
CA PRO A 6 -11.44 14.09 -5.43
C PRO A 6 -12.82 13.83 -4.84
N GLY A 7 -12.88 13.65 -3.53
CA GLY A 7 -14.13 13.48 -2.82
C GLY A 7 -14.12 14.23 -1.50
N THR A 8 -15.31 14.51 -0.99
CA THR A 8 -15.52 15.06 0.36
C THR A 8 -16.36 14.11 1.18
N PHE A 9 -15.98 13.91 2.42
CA PHE A 9 -16.72 13.10 3.37
C PHE A 9 -17.18 13.96 4.55
N ASN A 10 -18.48 14.00 4.78
CA ASN A 10 -19.07 14.83 5.85
C ASN A 10 -19.37 14.05 7.14
N GLY A 11 -18.77 12.87 7.30
CA GLY A 11 -19.03 11.97 8.42
C GLY A 11 -20.11 10.93 8.15
N THR A 12 -20.93 11.12 7.13
CA THR A 12 -22.04 10.21 6.78
C THR A 12 -22.05 9.88 5.29
N THR A 13 -21.75 10.86 4.45
CA THR A 13 -21.84 10.75 3.00
C THR A 13 -20.51 11.08 2.34
N LEU A 14 -20.07 10.20 1.45
CA LEU A 14 -18.97 10.46 0.54
C LEU A 14 -19.52 11.03 -0.77
N THR A 15 -19.12 12.26 -1.09
CA THR A 15 -19.42 12.88 -2.39
C THR A 15 -18.16 12.88 -3.23
N ILE A 16 -18.19 12.21 -4.37
CA ILE A 16 -17.07 12.12 -5.30
C ILE A 16 -17.27 13.11 -6.44
N SER A 17 -16.23 13.90 -6.76
CA SER A 17 -16.25 14.81 -7.90
C SER A 17 -16.45 14.04 -9.21
N ALA A 18 -17.33 14.55 -10.06
CA ALA A 18 -17.50 14.00 -11.40
C ALA A 18 -16.31 14.30 -12.32
N THR A 19 -15.45 15.25 -11.96
CA THR A 19 -14.30 15.68 -12.76
C THR A 19 -13.01 15.06 -12.20
N PRO A 20 -12.43 14.08 -12.92
CA PRO A 20 -11.13 13.54 -12.55
C PRO A 20 -10.03 14.58 -12.76
N VAL A 21 -9.06 14.63 -11.86
CA VAL A 21 -7.88 15.49 -11.98
C VAL A 21 -6.62 14.66 -12.18
N ASP A 22 -5.69 15.19 -12.97
CA ASP A 22 -4.36 14.62 -13.06
C ASP A 22 -3.61 14.95 -11.76
N HIS A 23 -2.93 13.95 -11.19
CA HIS A 23 -2.26 14.12 -9.92
C HIS A 23 -0.79 13.77 -10.02
N ALA A 24 0.03 14.59 -9.37
CA ALA A 24 1.48 14.48 -9.39
C ALA A 24 2.04 13.15 -8.85
N LEU A 25 1.32 12.50 -7.97
CA LEU A 25 1.69 11.17 -7.46
C LEU A 25 1.46 10.05 -8.47
N ILE A 26 0.69 10.32 -9.53
CA ILE A 26 0.44 9.36 -10.60
C ILE A 26 1.31 9.76 -11.79
N PRO A 27 2.46 9.15 -11.97
CA PRO A 27 3.41 9.56 -12.99
C PRO A 27 2.93 9.22 -14.40
N ASP A 28 3.31 10.07 -15.35
CA ASP A 28 2.90 9.93 -16.74
C ASP A 28 3.56 8.79 -17.48
N GLU A 29 4.76 8.35 -17.06
CA GLU A 29 5.54 7.38 -17.81
C GLU A 29 6.20 6.30 -16.94
N GLY A 30 6.25 5.09 -17.48
CA GLY A 30 7.15 4.01 -17.02
C GLY A 30 6.86 3.40 -15.66
N ALA A 31 5.77 3.79 -14.99
CA ALA A 31 5.39 3.11 -13.75
C ALA A 31 4.71 1.79 -14.08
N THR A 32 5.22 0.72 -13.52
CA THR A 32 4.54 -0.57 -13.57
C THR A 32 3.45 -0.66 -12.52
N ASN A 33 3.64 0.00 -11.38
CA ASN A 33 2.66 0.02 -10.32
C ASN A 33 2.77 1.31 -9.48
N VAL A 34 1.63 1.87 -9.12
CA VAL A 34 1.49 2.90 -8.08
C VAL A 34 0.62 2.29 -6.99
N ALA A 35 1.18 2.08 -5.83
CA ALA A 35 0.55 1.34 -4.75
C ALA A 35 0.48 2.20 -3.48
N GLY A 36 -0.72 2.30 -2.95
CA GLY A 36 -1.01 2.91 -1.67
C GLY A 36 -0.77 4.42 -1.59
N ILE A 37 -1.57 5.05 -0.76
CA ILE A 37 -1.43 6.47 -0.39
C ILE A 37 -1.44 6.53 1.15
N ALA A 38 -0.53 7.30 1.72
CA ALA A 38 -0.48 7.56 3.15
C ALA A 38 -0.33 9.06 3.42
N ILE A 39 -1.06 9.56 4.41
CA ILE A 39 -1.03 10.98 4.79
C ILE A 39 -0.40 11.10 6.17
N VAL A 40 0.72 11.82 6.26
CA VAL A 40 1.42 12.12 7.51
C VAL A 40 1.48 13.64 7.68
N GLY A 41 0.72 14.17 8.64
CA GLY A 41 0.52 15.61 8.74
C GLY A 41 -0.20 16.15 7.51
N SER A 42 0.40 17.12 6.83
CA SER A 42 -0.07 17.69 5.57
C SER A 42 0.52 16.99 4.33
N ASP A 43 1.46 16.09 4.53
CA ASP A 43 2.18 15.44 3.44
C ASP A 43 1.47 14.17 2.98
N MET A 44 1.23 14.06 1.69
CA MET A 44 0.75 12.85 1.05
C MET A 44 1.93 12.09 0.45
N TYR A 45 2.03 10.82 0.78
CA TYR A 45 3.04 9.90 0.26
C TYR A 45 2.41 8.83 -0.62
N CYS A 46 3.11 8.42 -1.65
CA CYS A 46 2.81 7.19 -2.37
C CYS A 46 4.08 6.48 -2.82
N VAL A 47 3.96 5.22 -3.19
CA VAL A 47 5.04 4.42 -3.72
C VAL A 47 4.80 4.11 -5.19
N LYS A 48 5.82 4.35 -5.99
CA LYS A 48 5.85 4.05 -7.42
C LYS A 48 6.88 2.99 -7.68
N THR A 49 6.49 1.89 -8.29
CA THR A 49 7.41 0.85 -8.73
C THR A 49 7.66 0.96 -10.23
N THR A 50 8.93 0.89 -10.61
CA THR A 50 9.38 0.81 -12.00
C THR A 50 10.35 -0.35 -12.11
N GLY A 51 10.01 -1.36 -12.91
CA GLY A 51 10.71 -2.64 -12.88
C GLY A 51 10.59 -3.27 -11.48
N LEU A 52 11.73 -3.52 -10.84
CA LEU A 52 11.81 -4.14 -9.51
C LEU A 52 12.23 -3.13 -8.42
N LYS A 53 12.21 -1.83 -8.73
CA LYS A 53 12.62 -0.78 -7.80
C LYS A 53 11.48 0.17 -7.51
N THR A 54 11.40 0.58 -6.26
CA THR A 54 10.37 1.49 -5.77
C THR A 54 10.95 2.87 -5.44
N THR A 55 10.20 3.89 -5.82
CA THR A 55 10.44 5.28 -5.43
C THR A 55 9.34 5.71 -4.46
N LEU A 56 9.72 6.28 -3.33
CA LEU A 56 8.82 6.97 -2.44
C LEU A 56 8.65 8.42 -2.93
N LEU A 57 7.44 8.78 -3.25
CA LEU A 57 7.04 10.12 -3.69
C LEU A 57 6.30 10.86 -2.58
N LYS A 58 6.40 12.19 -2.58
CA LYS A 58 5.70 13.06 -1.64
C LYS A 58 5.13 14.29 -2.35
N THR A 59 3.97 14.75 -1.91
CA THR A 59 3.44 16.09 -2.18
C THR A 59 2.81 16.69 -0.92
N THR A 60 2.89 18.00 -0.78
CA THR A 60 2.22 18.75 0.30
C THR A 60 0.88 19.34 -0.15
N ASP A 61 0.59 19.26 -1.44
CA ASP A 61 -0.63 19.75 -2.05
C ASP A 61 -1.33 18.59 -2.77
N TYR A 62 -2.52 18.25 -2.32
CA TYR A 62 -3.33 17.17 -2.89
C TYR A 62 -3.76 17.43 -4.35
N MET A 63 -3.70 18.69 -4.77
CA MET A 63 -3.98 19.11 -6.15
C MET A 63 -2.70 19.44 -6.91
N ALA A 64 -1.53 19.19 -6.32
CA ALA A 64 -0.25 19.52 -6.93
C ALA A 64 -0.02 18.80 -8.26
N THR A 65 0.55 19.51 -9.20
CA THR A 65 0.95 18.95 -10.50
C THR A 65 2.32 18.27 -10.46
N LYS A 66 3.04 18.37 -9.34
CA LYS A 66 4.38 17.78 -9.18
C LYS A 66 4.56 17.16 -7.79
N ALA A 67 4.99 15.92 -7.77
CA ALA A 67 5.47 15.25 -6.56
C ALA A 67 7.01 15.26 -6.52
N THR A 68 7.54 15.24 -5.32
CA THR A 68 8.98 15.13 -5.09
C THR A 68 9.34 13.67 -4.77
N ALA A 69 10.38 13.15 -5.42
CA ALA A 69 10.96 11.88 -5.03
C ALA A 69 11.72 12.06 -3.71
N VAL A 70 11.24 11.43 -2.66
CA VAL A 70 11.87 11.43 -1.32
C VAL A 70 13.01 10.44 -1.28
N ARG A 71 12.75 9.23 -1.79
CA ARG A 71 13.74 8.16 -1.88
C ARG A 71 13.54 7.40 -3.18
N LYS A 72 14.61 7.21 -3.92
CA LYS A 72 14.66 6.42 -5.15
C LYS A 72 15.32 5.06 -4.91
N ASP A 73 15.08 4.15 -5.80
CA ASP A 73 15.78 2.87 -5.92
C ASP A 73 15.72 1.98 -4.67
N LEU A 74 14.62 2.04 -3.91
CA LEU A 74 14.35 1.03 -2.90
C LEU A 74 14.26 -0.34 -3.59
N ASN A 75 15.05 -1.30 -3.12
CA ASN A 75 15.12 -2.65 -3.69
C ASN A 75 13.92 -3.52 -3.29
N TRP A 76 12.72 -3.02 -3.55
CA TRP A 76 11.46 -3.65 -3.23
C TRP A 76 10.47 -3.46 -4.38
N PHE A 77 9.59 -4.41 -4.55
CA PHE A 77 8.40 -4.27 -5.38
C PHE A 77 7.21 -3.93 -4.48
N ALA A 78 6.79 -2.67 -4.48
CA ALA A 78 5.73 -2.20 -3.59
C ALA A 78 4.34 -2.68 -4.04
N LEU A 79 3.56 -3.17 -3.07
CA LEU A 79 2.18 -3.64 -3.24
C LEU A 79 1.17 -2.74 -2.52
N GLY A 80 1.62 -1.94 -1.55
CA GLY A 80 0.77 -1.05 -0.78
C GLY A 80 1.57 -0.15 0.15
N LEU A 81 0.92 0.88 0.66
CA LEU A 81 1.50 1.82 1.62
C LEU A 81 0.43 2.23 2.63
N THR A 82 0.78 2.20 3.89
CA THR A 82 -0.03 2.76 4.98
C THR A 82 0.85 3.51 5.97
N LYS A 83 0.24 4.10 6.99
CA LYS A 83 0.98 4.81 8.04
C LYS A 83 0.49 4.43 9.43
N ILE A 84 1.39 4.50 10.41
CA ILE A 84 1.05 4.52 11.85
C ILE A 84 1.91 5.60 12.49
N GLY A 85 1.27 6.56 13.14
CA GLY A 85 1.97 7.74 13.64
C GLY A 85 2.68 8.49 12.52
N ASN A 86 3.98 8.73 12.70
CA ASN A 86 4.85 9.41 11.72
C ASN A 86 5.67 8.45 10.86
N TYR A 87 5.36 7.15 10.88
CA TYR A 87 6.07 6.16 10.09
C TYR A 87 5.20 5.65 8.94
N LEU A 88 5.87 5.33 7.86
CA LEU A 88 5.29 4.70 6.68
C LEU A 88 5.58 3.20 6.72
N TYR A 89 4.62 2.40 6.31
CA TYR A 89 4.75 0.95 6.22
C TYR A 89 4.37 0.51 4.82
N MET A 90 5.36 0.05 4.11
CA MET A 90 5.23 -0.42 2.74
C MET A 90 5.10 -1.94 2.74
N LEU A 91 4.00 -2.44 2.22
CA LEU A 91 3.88 -3.84 1.85
C LEU A 91 4.66 -4.05 0.57
N ALA A 92 5.54 -5.02 0.55
CA ALA A 92 6.41 -5.23 -0.59
C ALA A 92 6.78 -6.71 -0.76
N GLU A 93 7.18 -7.05 -1.97
CA GLU A 93 7.90 -8.28 -2.27
C GLU A 93 9.39 -7.97 -2.45
N ASP A 94 10.24 -8.96 -2.24
CA ASP A 94 11.65 -8.82 -2.55
C ASP A 94 11.82 -8.65 -4.08
N HIS A 95 12.96 -8.13 -4.49
CA HIS A 95 13.26 -7.77 -5.88
C HIS A 95 13.31 -8.94 -6.87
N LYS A 96 12.86 -10.12 -6.47
CA LYS A 96 12.72 -11.28 -7.37
C LYS A 96 11.43 -11.24 -8.19
N GLY A 97 10.59 -10.21 -7.96
CA GLY A 97 9.34 -10.02 -8.67
C GLY A 97 8.17 -10.80 -8.06
N TYR A 98 7.10 -10.92 -8.82
CA TYR A 98 5.89 -11.62 -8.37
C TYR A 98 6.21 -13.04 -7.86
N GLY A 99 5.86 -13.28 -6.59
CA GLY A 99 6.14 -14.51 -5.89
C GLY A 99 7.43 -14.50 -5.07
N GLY A 100 8.02 -13.31 -4.89
CA GLY A 100 9.04 -13.08 -3.87
C GLY A 100 8.47 -13.13 -2.46
N SER A 101 9.36 -13.06 -1.48
CA SER A 101 8.95 -13.06 -0.07
C SER A 101 8.20 -11.79 0.29
N THR A 102 7.00 -11.95 0.81
CA THR A 102 6.18 -10.81 1.26
C THR A 102 6.72 -10.24 2.57
N THR A 103 6.93 -8.94 2.58
CA THR A 103 7.60 -8.22 3.66
C THR A 103 6.89 -6.90 3.92
N ILE A 104 6.77 -6.50 5.18
CA ILE A 104 6.44 -5.14 5.56
C ILE A 104 7.74 -4.38 5.81
N VAL A 105 7.93 -3.26 5.13
CA VAL A 105 9.10 -2.39 5.26
C VAL A 105 8.70 -1.12 5.99
N LYS A 106 9.28 -0.87 7.15
CA LYS A 106 9.09 0.36 7.91
C LYS A 106 10.04 1.44 7.41
N LEU A 107 9.49 2.59 7.08
CA LEU A 107 10.23 3.76 6.61
C LEU A 107 9.93 4.97 7.49
N ASP A 108 10.91 5.87 7.61
CA ASP A 108 10.62 7.23 8.05
C ASP A 108 10.09 8.08 6.88
N THR A 109 9.68 9.31 7.18
CA THR A 109 9.18 10.26 6.18
C THR A 109 10.23 10.78 5.20
N LYS A 110 11.51 10.45 5.43
CA LYS A 110 12.63 10.70 4.50
C LYS A 110 12.94 9.48 3.62
N GLY A 111 12.20 8.40 3.81
CA GLY A 111 12.39 7.15 3.07
C GLY A 111 13.55 6.29 3.55
N ASN A 112 14.10 6.56 4.76
CA ASN A 112 15.08 5.68 5.34
C ASN A 112 14.39 4.43 5.87
N GLN A 113 14.93 3.26 5.52
CA GLN A 113 14.44 1.99 6.02
C GLN A 113 14.86 1.82 7.48
N LEU A 114 13.88 1.65 8.36
CA LEU A 114 14.06 1.49 9.79
C LEU A 114 13.96 0.02 10.23
N GLY A 115 13.31 -0.81 9.43
CA GLY A 115 13.16 -2.23 9.71
C GLY A 115 12.37 -2.95 8.63
N THR A 116 12.41 -4.26 8.70
CA THR A 116 11.64 -5.16 7.86
C THR A 116 11.04 -6.28 8.70
N TYR A 117 9.87 -6.74 8.28
CA TYR A 117 9.19 -7.87 8.89
C TYR A 117 8.64 -8.78 7.80
N SER A 118 9.23 -9.95 7.66
CA SER A 118 8.75 -10.96 6.71
C SER A 118 7.43 -11.54 7.19
N ILE A 119 6.43 -11.51 6.33
CA ILE A 119 5.11 -12.13 6.56
C ILE A 119 4.83 -13.26 5.57
N ASN A 120 5.89 -13.81 5.00
CA ASN A 120 5.79 -14.84 3.98
C ASN A 120 5.10 -16.11 4.48
N GLU A 121 5.25 -16.45 5.74
CA GLU A 121 4.55 -17.59 6.36
C GLU A 121 3.04 -17.32 6.51
N ILE A 122 2.66 -16.06 6.75
CA ILE A 122 1.26 -15.64 6.86
C ILE A 122 0.63 -15.52 5.47
N CYS A 123 1.39 -15.00 4.50
CA CYS A 123 0.94 -14.72 3.14
C CYS A 123 1.79 -15.47 2.10
N PRO A 124 1.86 -16.81 2.15
CA PRO A 124 2.81 -17.59 1.31
C PRO A 124 2.47 -17.55 -0.18
N LYS A 125 1.28 -17.06 -0.53
CA LYS A 125 0.79 -16.95 -1.92
C LYS A 125 0.80 -15.52 -2.44
N GLY A 126 1.43 -14.62 -1.70
CA GLY A 126 1.52 -13.20 -2.01
C GLY A 126 0.40 -12.37 -1.39
N ALA A 127 0.69 -11.12 -1.18
CA ALA A 127 -0.24 -10.14 -0.62
C ALA A 127 -0.68 -9.12 -1.68
N LEU A 128 -1.83 -8.49 -1.45
CA LEU A 128 -2.47 -7.57 -2.38
C LEU A 128 -2.58 -6.16 -1.83
N GLY A 129 -2.62 -6.00 -0.51
CA GLY A 129 -2.77 -4.69 0.10
C GLY A 129 -2.55 -4.71 1.60
N ILE A 130 -2.31 -3.54 2.16
CA ILE A 130 -2.07 -3.30 3.58
C ILE A 130 -2.84 -2.08 4.04
N THR A 131 -3.43 -2.16 5.22
CA THR A 131 -3.88 -0.98 5.96
C THR A 131 -3.53 -1.14 7.45
N ALA A 132 -3.44 -0.02 8.18
CA ALA A 132 -3.30 -0.07 9.62
C ALA A 132 -4.58 -0.59 10.26
N ALA A 133 -4.47 -1.52 11.20
CA ALA A 133 -5.62 -2.03 11.94
C ALA A 133 -6.14 -0.99 12.95
N ASP A 134 -5.22 -0.18 13.49
CA ASP A 134 -5.52 1.01 14.27
C ASP A 134 -4.42 2.07 14.05
N GLY A 135 -4.64 3.29 14.52
CA GLY A 135 -3.71 4.40 14.30
C GLY A 135 -2.53 4.46 15.29
N THR A 136 -2.45 3.57 16.26
CA THR A 136 -1.53 3.68 17.40
C THR A 136 -0.58 2.50 17.58
N ASN A 137 -1.08 1.30 17.33
CA ASN A 137 -0.29 0.08 17.43
C ASN A 137 0.26 -0.33 16.06
N GLU A 138 1.41 -0.97 16.03
CA GLU A 138 1.98 -1.51 14.79
C GLU A 138 1.28 -2.82 14.39
N LYS A 139 -0.05 -2.71 14.17
CA LYS A 139 -0.90 -3.79 13.70
C LYS A 139 -1.48 -3.45 12.34
N PHE A 140 -1.50 -4.44 11.48
CA PHE A 140 -1.90 -4.29 10.08
C PHE A 140 -2.96 -5.30 9.71
N ILE A 141 -3.86 -4.90 8.82
CA ILE A 141 -4.71 -5.82 8.07
C ILE A 141 -4.06 -6.01 6.72
N ILE A 142 -3.72 -7.25 6.40
CA ILE A 142 -3.13 -7.64 5.12
C ILE A 142 -4.17 -8.40 4.32
N MET A 143 -4.47 -7.92 3.13
CA MET A 143 -5.27 -8.64 2.16
C MET A 143 -4.36 -9.53 1.31
N HIS A 144 -4.67 -10.81 1.22
CA HIS A 144 -3.86 -11.76 0.46
C HIS A 144 -4.71 -12.91 -0.13
N TYR A 145 -4.12 -13.69 -1.00
CA TYR A 145 -4.76 -14.87 -1.52
C TYR A 145 -4.81 -16.02 -0.48
N ALA A 146 -5.96 -16.63 -0.33
CA ALA A 146 -6.08 -17.87 0.46
C ALA A 146 -5.38 -19.03 -0.25
N ASP A 147 -5.52 -19.08 -1.57
CA ASP A 147 -4.85 -20.04 -2.44
C ASP A 147 -4.45 -19.36 -3.74
N LYS A 148 -3.22 -19.58 -4.19
CA LYS A 148 -2.67 -19.06 -5.44
C LYS A 148 -3.53 -19.40 -6.67
N ASN A 149 -4.21 -20.53 -6.64
CA ASN A 149 -5.03 -21.02 -7.74
C ASN A 149 -6.51 -20.65 -7.62
N ASN A 150 -6.90 -20.01 -6.51
CA ASN A 150 -8.28 -19.61 -6.25
C ASN A 150 -8.37 -18.10 -6.04
N ALA A 151 -8.28 -17.36 -7.14
CA ALA A 151 -8.39 -15.91 -7.16
C ALA A 151 -9.75 -15.38 -6.68
N GLY A 152 -10.75 -16.24 -6.51
CA GLY A 152 -12.06 -15.88 -5.98
C GLY A 152 -12.13 -15.80 -4.45
N THR A 153 -11.08 -16.22 -3.75
CA THR A 153 -11.08 -16.23 -2.28
C THR A 153 -9.97 -15.36 -1.75
N LEU A 154 -10.34 -14.31 -1.04
CA LEU A 154 -9.42 -13.40 -0.35
C LEU A 154 -9.43 -13.69 1.14
N THR A 155 -8.25 -13.66 1.71
CA THR A 155 -8.02 -13.78 3.15
C THR A 155 -7.51 -12.45 3.67
N PHE A 156 -7.96 -12.08 4.85
CA PHE A 156 -7.48 -10.92 5.58
C PHE A 156 -6.84 -11.40 6.87
N SER A 157 -5.59 -11.08 7.07
CA SER A 157 -4.84 -11.42 8.28
C SER A 157 -4.52 -10.16 9.07
N VAL A 158 -4.80 -10.18 10.37
CA VAL A 158 -4.33 -9.14 11.27
C VAL A 158 -2.94 -9.52 11.74
N VAL A 159 -1.97 -8.71 11.37
CA VAL A 159 -0.54 -8.93 11.64
C VAL A 159 -0.06 -7.92 12.66
N ASP A 160 0.57 -8.39 13.74
CA ASP A 160 1.26 -7.54 14.70
C ASP A 160 2.74 -7.45 14.31
N TRP A 161 3.27 -6.23 14.13
CA TRP A 161 4.68 -6.01 13.77
C TRP A 161 5.66 -6.68 14.73
N LYS A 162 5.30 -6.79 16.00
CA LYS A 162 6.17 -7.36 17.05
C LYS A 162 5.92 -8.83 17.30
N ALA A 163 4.80 -9.36 16.83
CA ALA A 163 4.48 -10.78 16.95
C ALA A 163 4.81 -11.49 15.64
N ALA A 164 5.44 -12.67 15.72
CA ALA A 164 5.81 -13.45 14.55
C ALA A 164 4.59 -14.11 13.84
N GLU A 165 3.40 -13.97 14.39
CA GLU A 165 2.21 -14.66 13.93
C GLU A 165 1.05 -13.71 13.65
N ALA A 166 0.14 -14.12 12.78
CA ALA A 166 -1.12 -13.41 12.56
C ALA A 166 -1.96 -13.45 13.85
N ALA A 167 -2.42 -12.30 14.30
CA ALA A 167 -3.29 -12.22 15.48
C ALA A 167 -4.68 -12.82 15.21
N SER A 168 -5.17 -12.67 13.99
CA SER A 168 -6.42 -13.30 13.53
C SER A 168 -6.46 -13.34 12.00
N THR A 169 -7.28 -14.25 11.47
CA THR A 169 -7.50 -14.37 10.03
C THR A 169 -8.99 -14.51 9.76
N PHE A 170 -9.48 -13.80 8.75
CA PHE A 170 -10.82 -13.98 8.23
C PHE A 170 -10.80 -14.03 6.71
N THR A 171 -11.74 -14.76 6.13
CA THR A 171 -11.81 -14.96 4.69
C THR A 171 -13.09 -14.36 4.14
N VAL A 172 -12.99 -13.63 3.06
CA VAL A 172 -14.15 -13.15 2.30
C VAL A 172 -14.15 -13.87 0.95
N THR A 173 -15.15 -14.71 0.76
CA THR A 173 -15.38 -15.33 -0.54
C THR A 173 -16.04 -14.31 -1.45
N ASN A 174 -15.43 -14.04 -2.59
CA ASN A 174 -15.82 -12.96 -3.44
C ASN A 174 -16.62 -13.42 -4.67
N SER A 175 -17.71 -12.74 -4.88
CA SER A 175 -18.44 -12.75 -6.15
C SER A 175 -18.34 -11.44 -6.95
N GLY A 176 -17.54 -10.46 -6.52
CA GLY A 176 -17.62 -9.13 -7.13
C GLY A 176 -16.43 -8.18 -7.05
N PHE A 177 -15.35 -8.54 -6.35
CA PHE A 177 -14.15 -7.68 -6.34
C PHE A 177 -13.28 -7.99 -7.56
N GLY A 178 -13.09 -7.04 -8.44
CA GLY A 178 -12.08 -7.16 -9.48
C GLY A 178 -10.67 -7.17 -8.90
N TYR A 179 -9.69 -7.61 -9.68
CA TYR A 179 -8.27 -7.73 -9.31
C TYR A 179 -7.58 -6.43 -8.89
N THR A 180 -8.30 -5.33 -8.81
CA THR A 180 -7.77 -3.98 -8.55
C THR A 180 -8.17 -3.42 -7.19
N THR A 181 -8.84 -4.18 -6.34
CA THR A 181 -9.27 -3.67 -5.04
C THR A 181 -8.09 -3.67 -4.08
N GLN A 182 -7.54 -2.52 -3.80
CA GLN A 182 -6.54 -2.30 -2.76
C GLN A 182 -7.24 -1.87 -1.47
N LEU A 183 -6.79 -2.40 -0.35
CA LEU A 183 -7.11 -1.83 0.96
C LEU A 183 -6.38 -0.49 1.12
N GLN A 184 -7.11 0.55 1.40
CA GLN A 184 -6.59 1.88 1.74
C GLN A 184 -7.09 2.31 3.11
#